data_3576d3f273514b8304e9712eafef8218
#
_entry.id   3576d3f273514b8304e9712eafef8218
#
_cell.length_a   1.000
_cell.length_b   1.000
_cell.length_c   1.000
_cell.angle_alpha   90.00
_cell.angle_beta   90.00
_cell.angle_gamma   90.00
#
_symmetry.space_group_name_H-M   'P 1'
#
loop_
_entity.id
_entity.type
_entity.pdbx_description
1 polymer ?
#
loop_
_entity_poly.entity_id
_entity_poly.type
_entity_poly.pdbx_seq_one_letter_code
_entity_poly.pdbx_strand_id
1 'polypeptide(L)'
;MTAAFSSITALLLSVLMLIGGNSLVGVVTPLRAHIEGFPDLTIGLLGSVYFAGMLAGTLAAPAIIRRGGHIKAFAAFVALAVVSVILMPVMLSQWAWLGCRALIGFVFAGLYAVIEAWINAKATNANRGALYALYQIANFAASASGQLALKPLGAGGFSAFAVAAALLALAILPMAMTSVEPPAQPRSVRPRLIWLVRKAPISCFAVLAAGAANGALFALGPVFAVGVGMAPRSAPLFTSSIVLGSALGVFPIAAISDRVDRRLVIAAVTIAGAACEVALSRVGAPGAGLIILGFLVGLTTYSLYTLAVSLANDDSAPHDLIFISGGLLFIYCVAAIAAPAIASVLMKDFGPQTLFLQNAYVHLTIATLALWGLLARPRARTRPAERLESRDHAMR
;
A
#
# COMPACT_ATOMS: atom_id res chain seq x y z
N MET A 1 30.95 -9.22 9.18
CA MET A 1 29.63 -8.97 9.84
C MET A 1 29.33 -7.49 9.99
N THR A 2 30.24 -6.63 10.38
CA THR A 2 30.02 -5.17 10.58
C THR A 2 29.58 -4.41 9.33
N ALA A 3 30.18 -4.62 8.15
CA ALA A 3 29.84 -3.93 6.92
C ALA A 3 28.44 -4.29 6.35
N ALA A 4 28.02 -5.56 6.49
CA ALA A 4 26.69 -5.98 6.05
C ALA A 4 25.58 -5.43 6.98
N PHE A 5 25.86 -5.35 8.28
CA PHE A 5 24.94 -4.79 9.27
C PHE A 5 24.77 -3.28 9.06
N SER A 6 25.88 -2.55 8.83
CA SER A 6 25.88 -1.13 8.48
C SER A 6 25.05 -0.82 7.22
N SER A 7 25.13 -1.67 6.20
CA SER A 7 24.40 -1.52 4.94
C SER A 7 22.89 -1.73 5.07
N ILE A 8 22.44 -2.70 5.90
CA ILE A 8 21.00 -2.93 6.15
C ILE A 8 20.45 -1.77 6.99
N THR A 9 21.18 -1.31 8.00
CA THR A 9 20.77 -0.17 8.83
C THR A 9 20.63 1.10 7.99
N ALA A 10 21.57 1.38 7.10
CA ALA A 10 21.49 2.53 6.18
C ALA A 10 20.26 2.46 5.27
N LEU A 11 19.96 1.27 4.71
CA LEU A 11 18.78 1.07 3.88
C LEU A 11 17.48 1.29 4.67
N LEU A 12 17.37 0.74 5.88
CA LEU A 12 16.19 0.91 6.73
C LEU A 12 16.01 2.38 7.16
N LEU A 13 17.10 3.10 7.41
CA LEU A 13 17.04 4.53 7.73
C LEU A 13 16.53 5.34 6.53
N SER A 14 16.99 5.03 5.31
CA SER A 14 16.45 5.63 4.09
C SER A 14 14.95 5.32 3.93
N VAL A 15 14.52 4.09 4.21
CA VAL A 15 13.11 3.68 4.18
C VAL A 15 12.29 4.49 5.19
N LEU A 16 12.75 4.61 6.43
CA LEU A 16 12.07 5.36 7.49
C LEU A 16 11.83 6.83 7.08
N MET A 17 12.86 7.48 6.54
CA MET A 17 12.78 8.86 6.09
C MET A 17 11.87 9.01 4.86
N LEU A 18 12.02 8.14 3.86
CA LEU A 18 11.27 8.18 2.63
C LEU A 18 9.77 7.95 2.86
N ILE A 19 9.43 6.89 3.60
CA ILE A 19 8.04 6.52 3.89
C ILE A 19 7.40 7.53 4.84
N GLY A 20 8.14 7.99 5.86
CA GLY A 20 7.67 9.02 6.79
C GLY A 20 7.33 10.32 6.05
N GLY A 21 8.21 10.78 5.15
CA GLY A 21 7.95 11.94 4.31
C GLY A 21 6.74 11.76 3.39
N ASN A 22 6.64 10.63 2.68
CA ASN A 22 5.51 10.34 1.80
C ASN A 22 4.18 10.25 2.57
N SER A 23 4.18 9.65 3.75
CA SER A 23 2.98 9.51 4.57
C SER A 23 2.50 10.86 5.13
N LEU A 24 3.44 11.74 5.48
CA LEU A 24 3.11 13.13 5.85
C LEU A 24 2.49 13.87 4.67
N VAL A 25 3.06 13.76 3.46
CA VAL A 25 2.48 14.31 2.22
C VAL A 25 1.09 13.71 1.95
N GLY A 26 0.94 12.40 2.14
CA GLY A 26 -0.31 11.68 1.94
C GLY A 26 -1.45 12.22 2.80
N VAL A 27 -1.18 12.59 4.05
CA VAL A 27 -2.21 13.10 4.97
C VAL A 27 -2.41 14.61 4.88
N VAL A 28 -1.33 15.39 4.65
CA VAL A 28 -1.45 16.85 4.55
C VAL A 28 -2.11 17.30 3.25
N THR A 29 -1.87 16.60 2.14
CA THR A 29 -2.38 17.00 0.82
C THR A 29 -3.91 17.12 0.77
N PRO A 30 -4.71 16.08 1.10
CA PRO A 30 -6.16 16.20 1.03
C PRO A 30 -6.72 17.20 2.07
N LEU A 31 -6.12 17.28 3.26
CA LEU A 31 -6.53 18.27 4.29
C LEU A 31 -6.25 19.70 3.85
N ARG A 32 -5.08 19.96 3.29
CA ARG A 32 -4.75 21.30 2.78
C ARG A 32 -5.60 21.65 1.57
N ALA A 33 -5.83 20.72 0.63
CA ALA A 33 -6.73 20.94 -0.50
C ALA A 33 -8.15 21.32 -0.03
N HIS A 34 -8.65 20.66 1.03
CA HIS A 34 -9.93 20.99 1.63
C HIS A 34 -9.92 22.40 2.26
N ILE A 35 -8.84 22.79 2.97
CA ILE A 35 -8.67 24.15 3.55
C ILE A 35 -8.61 25.21 2.45
N GLU A 36 -7.97 24.92 1.31
CA GLU A 36 -7.88 25.85 0.17
C GLU A 36 -9.17 25.91 -0.67
N GLY A 37 -10.21 25.15 -0.31
CA GLY A 37 -11.50 25.14 -0.98
C GLY A 37 -11.46 24.45 -2.35
N PHE A 38 -10.57 23.49 -2.56
CA PHE A 38 -10.58 22.69 -3.80
C PHE A 38 -11.87 21.86 -3.88
N PRO A 39 -12.44 21.69 -5.09
CA PRO A 39 -13.61 20.85 -5.27
C PRO A 39 -13.40 19.42 -4.73
N ASP A 40 -14.42 18.82 -4.12
CA ASP A 40 -14.33 17.46 -3.53
C ASP A 40 -13.83 16.44 -4.55
N LEU A 41 -14.30 16.50 -5.78
CA LEU A 41 -13.80 15.66 -6.88
C LEU A 41 -12.29 15.84 -7.08
N THR A 42 -11.78 17.07 -7.02
CA THR A 42 -10.34 17.31 -7.15
C THR A 42 -9.58 16.68 -5.99
N ILE A 43 -10.11 16.75 -4.77
CA ILE A 43 -9.49 16.10 -3.59
C ILE A 43 -9.42 14.57 -3.80
N GLY A 44 -10.47 13.94 -4.30
CA GLY A 44 -10.45 12.53 -4.67
C GLY A 44 -9.45 12.23 -5.81
N LEU A 45 -9.43 13.07 -6.84
CA LEU A 45 -8.51 12.94 -7.96
C LEU A 45 -7.03 13.06 -7.56
N LEU A 46 -6.67 13.81 -6.49
CA LEU A 46 -5.31 13.85 -5.97
C LEU A 46 -4.81 12.46 -5.54
N GLY A 47 -5.69 11.62 -5.01
CA GLY A 47 -5.39 10.21 -4.74
C GLY A 47 -5.34 9.37 -6.02
N SER A 48 -6.30 9.54 -6.91
CA SER A 48 -6.39 8.82 -8.18
C SER A 48 -5.15 9.01 -9.04
N VAL A 49 -4.70 10.25 -9.24
CA VAL A 49 -3.51 10.55 -10.06
C VAL A 49 -2.21 10.08 -9.41
N TYR A 50 -2.14 10.00 -8.06
CA TYR A 50 -1.01 9.38 -7.38
C TYR A 50 -0.88 7.90 -7.76
N PHE A 51 -1.96 7.14 -7.72
CA PHE A 51 -1.94 5.72 -8.13
C PHE A 51 -1.75 5.55 -9.64
N ALA A 52 -2.27 6.45 -10.46
CA ALA A 52 -1.99 6.47 -11.91
C ALA A 52 -0.50 6.71 -12.18
N GLY A 53 0.11 7.67 -11.48
CA GLY A 53 1.55 7.89 -11.51
C GLY A 53 2.34 6.67 -11.04
N MET A 54 1.91 6.04 -9.94
CA MET A 54 2.54 4.82 -9.41
C MET A 54 2.48 3.68 -10.44
N LEU A 55 1.35 3.48 -11.11
CA LEU A 55 1.22 2.49 -12.16
C LEU A 55 2.16 2.78 -13.34
N ALA A 56 2.20 4.01 -13.81
CA ALA A 56 3.12 4.44 -14.87
C ALA A 56 4.59 4.26 -14.45
N GLY A 57 4.92 4.61 -13.21
CA GLY A 57 6.25 4.44 -12.62
C GLY A 57 6.65 2.96 -12.53
N THR A 58 5.75 2.07 -12.13
CA THR A 58 6.01 0.62 -12.08
C THR A 58 6.42 0.07 -13.45
N LEU A 59 5.84 0.60 -14.52
CA LEU A 59 6.18 0.20 -15.90
C LEU A 59 7.48 0.83 -16.41
N ALA A 60 7.76 2.08 -16.04
CA ALA A 60 8.89 2.85 -16.57
C ALA A 60 10.18 2.73 -15.73
N ALA A 61 10.06 2.58 -14.39
CA ALA A 61 11.21 2.57 -13.49
C ALA A 61 12.28 1.51 -13.83
N PRO A 62 11.95 0.27 -14.23
CA PRO A 62 12.96 -0.70 -14.61
C PRO A 62 13.86 -0.22 -15.76
N ALA A 63 13.31 0.51 -16.74
CA ALA A 63 14.09 1.07 -17.85
C ALA A 63 15.00 2.21 -17.40
N ILE A 64 14.51 3.07 -16.50
CA ILE A 64 15.27 4.19 -15.93
C ILE A 64 16.43 3.65 -15.09
N ILE A 65 16.15 2.67 -14.21
CA ILE A 65 17.17 2.05 -13.34
C ILE A 65 18.24 1.33 -14.19
N ARG A 66 17.85 0.63 -15.26
CA ARG A 66 18.81 -0.03 -16.17
C ARG A 66 19.77 0.97 -16.83
N ARG A 67 19.30 2.15 -17.21
CA ARG A 67 20.12 3.16 -17.88
C ARG A 67 21.01 3.94 -16.92
N GLY A 68 20.48 4.30 -15.75
CA GLY A 68 21.16 5.18 -14.79
C GLY A 68 21.86 4.46 -13.64
N GLY A 69 21.54 3.20 -13.41
CA GLY A 69 21.92 2.46 -12.19
C GLY A 69 21.03 2.84 -10.98
N HIS A 70 21.06 2.01 -9.94
CA HIS A 70 20.17 2.11 -8.78
C HIS A 70 20.36 3.42 -7.99
N ILE A 71 21.60 3.81 -7.68
CA ILE A 71 21.88 4.98 -6.83
C ILE A 71 21.50 6.29 -7.54
N LYS A 72 21.88 6.44 -8.82
CA LYS A 72 21.55 7.65 -9.58
C LYS A 72 20.04 7.77 -9.81
N ALA A 73 19.38 6.65 -10.12
CA ALA A 73 17.92 6.61 -10.28
C ALA A 73 17.22 6.98 -8.96
N PHE A 74 17.66 6.43 -7.82
CA PHE A 74 17.15 6.77 -6.50
C PHE A 74 17.27 8.27 -6.22
N ALA A 75 18.45 8.85 -6.40
CA ALA A 75 18.70 10.27 -6.19
C ALA A 75 17.82 11.16 -7.10
N ALA A 76 17.68 10.81 -8.39
CA ALA A 76 16.81 11.52 -9.32
C ALA A 76 15.34 11.45 -8.91
N PHE A 77 14.84 10.27 -8.51
CA PHE A 77 13.47 10.10 -8.05
C PHE A 77 13.20 10.90 -6.77
N VAL A 78 14.13 10.88 -5.81
CA VAL A 78 13.99 11.70 -4.59
C VAL A 78 14.00 13.19 -4.92
N ALA A 79 14.91 13.66 -5.78
CA ALA A 79 14.96 15.05 -6.16
C ALA A 79 13.62 15.53 -6.78
N LEU A 80 13.04 14.73 -7.69
CA LEU A 80 11.72 15.03 -8.28
C LEU A 80 10.60 15.01 -7.23
N ALA A 81 10.64 14.09 -6.25
CA ALA A 81 9.68 14.07 -5.17
C ALA A 81 9.77 15.33 -4.31
N VAL A 82 11.00 15.75 -3.92
CA VAL A 82 11.25 16.96 -3.11
C VAL A 82 10.74 18.21 -3.83
N VAL A 83 11.08 18.36 -5.12
CA VAL A 83 10.59 19.49 -5.92
C VAL A 83 9.07 19.51 -5.98
N SER A 84 8.44 18.37 -6.25
CA SER A 84 6.98 18.26 -6.31
C SER A 84 6.32 18.64 -4.98
N VAL A 85 6.87 18.17 -3.85
CA VAL A 85 6.34 18.46 -2.51
C VAL A 85 6.45 19.95 -2.17
N ILE A 86 7.57 20.60 -2.53
CA ILE A 86 7.78 22.04 -2.27
C ILE A 86 6.90 22.89 -3.18
N LEU A 87 6.68 22.48 -4.43
CA LEU A 87 5.86 23.25 -5.37
C LEU A 87 4.37 23.28 -4.96
N MET A 88 3.84 22.24 -4.31
CA MET A 88 2.43 22.21 -3.94
C MET A 88 1.99 23.42 -3.09
N PRO A 89 2.61 23.73 -1.95
CA PRO A 89 2.21 24.90 -1.14
C PRO A 89 2.55 26.25 -1.77
N VAL A 90 3.45 26.31 -2.74
CA VAL A 90 3.81 27.53 -3.48
C VAL A 90 2.82 27.80 -4.61
N MET A 91 2.41 26.75 -5.32
CA MET A 91 1.48 26.83 -6.45
C MET A 91 0.08 26.39 -6.02
N LEU A 92 -0.73 27.28 -5.46
CA LEU A 92 -2.09 26.96 -4.99
C LEU A 92 -3.06 26.79 -6.17
N SER A 93 -2.74 25.83 -7.07
CA SER A 93 -3.54 25.48 -8.23
C SER A 93 -3.85 23.99 -8.22
N GLN A 94 -5.12 23.65 -8.38
CA GLN A 94 -5.55 22.25 -8.44
C GLN A 94 -4.84 21.46 -9.55
N TRP A 95 -4.59 22.06 -10.71
CA TRP A 95 -3.90 21.41 -11.83
C TRP A 95 -2.44 21.14 -11.52
N ALA A 96 -1.75 22.11 -10.89
CA ALA A 96 -0.37 21.92 -10.43
C ALA A 96 -0.28 20.79 -9.38
N TRP A 97 -1.25 20.74 -8.44
CA TRP A 97 -1.28 19.70 -7.43
C TRP A 97 -1.55 18.32 -8.01
N LEU A 98 -2.46 18.20 -8.99
CA LEU A 98 -2.69 16.94 -9.72
C LEU A 98 -1.41 16.48 -10.41
N GLY A 99 -0.69 17.38 -11.10
CA GLY A 99 0.58 17.06 -11.74
C GLY A 99 1.67 16.63 -10.75
N CYS A 100 1.83 17.37 -9.63
CA CYS A 100 2.75 17.01 -8.56
C CYS A 100 2.43 15.65 -7.95
N ARG A 101 1.15 15.37 -7.67
CA ARG A 101 0.72 14.07 -7.11
C ARG A 101 0.97 12.91 -8.07
N ALA A 102 0.70 13.09 -9.37
CA ALA A 102 1.01 12.09 -10.38
C ALA A 102 2.53 11.82 -10.43
N LEU A 103 3.36 12.87 -10.40
CA LEU A 103 4.81 12.75 -10.40
C LEU A 103 5.33 12.09 -9.11
N ILE A 104 4.80 12.44 -7.94
CA ILE A 104 5.13 11.80 -6.67
C ILE A 104 4.81 10.30 -6.75
N GLY A 105 3.63 9.90 -7.22
CA GLY A 105 3.29 8.50 -7.43
C GLY A 105 4.27 7.77 -8.35
N PHE A 106 4.60 8.38 -9.47
CA PHE A 106 5.55 7.84 -10.45
C PHE A 106 6.94 7.58 -9.84
N VAL A 107 7.49 8.56 -9.15
CA VAL A 107 8.84 8.43 -8.56
C VAL A 107 8.84 7.46 -7.38
N PHE A 108 7.75 7.39 -6.59
CA PHE A 108 7.66 6.45 -5.49
C PHE A 108 7.62 4.99 -5.95
N ALA A 109 6.99 4.67 -7.09
CA ALA A 109 7.10 3.33 -7.68
C ALA A 109 8.55 2.96 -8.00
N GLY A 110 9.33 3.92 -8.53
CA GLY A 110 10.75 3.74 -8.78
C GLY A 110 11.59 3.58 -7.50
N LEU A 111 11.29 4.37 -6.47
CA LEU A 111 11.95 4.30 -5.16
C LEU A 111 11.72 2.96 -4.47
N TYR A 112 10.47 2.45 -4.47
CA TYR A 112 10.16 1.11 -3.96
C TYR A 112 10.91 0.03 -4.73
N ALA A 113 10.94 0.12 -6.07
CA ALA A 113 11.67 -0.86 -6.90
C ALA A 113 13.17 -0.90 -6.57
N VAL A 114 13.81 0.25 -6.33
CA VAL A 114 15.21 0.32 -5.89
C VAL A 114 15.38 -0.29 -4.52
N ILE A 115 14.57 0.08 -3.53
CA ILE A 115 14.65 -0.42 -2.14
C ILE A 115 14.48 -1.95 -2.13
N GLU A 116 13.46 -2.48 -2.80
CA GLU A 116 13.18 -3.91 -2.85
C GLU A 116 14.29 -4.69 -3.55
N ALA A 117 14.89 -4.13 -4.61
CA ALA A 117 16.05 -4.74 -5.24
C ALA A 117 17.24 -4.87 -4.27
N TRP A 118 17.50 -3.84 -3.45
CA TRP A 118 18.55 -3.86 -2.43
C TRP A 118 18.26 -4.83 -1.29
N ILE A 119 16.99 -4.91 -0.82
CA ILE A 119 16.57 -5.89 0.19
C ILE A 119 16.77 -7.30 -0.35
N ASN A 120 16.33 -7.58 -1.58
CA ASN A 120 16.51 -8.88 -2.22
C ASN A 120 17.97 -9.28 -2.39
N ALA A 121 18.85 -8.34 -2.76
CA ALA A 121 20.28 -8.60 -2.91
C ALA A 121 20.98 -8.95 -1.58
N LYS A 122 20.43 -8.48 -0.45
CA LYS A 122 20.93 -8.78 0.89
C LYS A 122 20.29 -10.01 1.53
N ALA A 123 19.16 -10.45 1.00
CA ALA A 123 18.40 -11.58 1.51
C ALA A 123 19.07 -12.91 1.09
N THR A 124 19.38 -13.75 2.08
CA THR A 124 19.71 -15.16 1.89
C THR A 124 18.49 -16.03 2.18
N ASN A 125 18.53 -17.30 1.79
CA ASN A 125 17.40 -18.20 2.10
C ASN A 125 17.13 -18.31 3.61
N ALA A 126 18.16 -18.16 4.45
CA ALA A 126 18.05 -18.26 5.90
C ALA A 126 17.47 -16.99 6.57
N ASN A 127 17.68 -15.78 5.99
CA ASN A 127 17.29 -14.52 6.62
C ASN A 127 16.23 -13.72 5.86
N ARG A 128 15.79 -14.19 4.69
CA ARG A 128 14.85 -13.47 3.82
C ARG A 128 13.57 -13.07 4.55
N GLY A 129 12.94 -14.01 5.27
CA GLY A 129 11.70 -13.72 6.01
C GLY A 129 11.89 -12.66 7.09
N ALA A 130 12.97 -12.75 7.88
CA ALA A 130 13.28 -11.79 8.93
C ALA A 130 13.57 -10.39 8.36
N LEU A 131 14.31 -10.31 7.25
CA LEU A 131 14.65 -9.04 6.61
C LEU A 131 13.41 -8.35 6.03
N TYR A 132 12.53 -9.10 5.37
CA TYR A 132 11.25 -8.56 4.89
C TYR A 132 10.31 -8.16 6.02
N ALA A 133 10.26 -8.92 7.12
CA ALA A 133 9.48 -8.56 8.30
C ALA A 133 9.99 -7.23 8.91
N LEU A 134 11.30 -7.08 9.04
CA LEU A 134 11.93 -5.85 9.54
C LEU A 134 11.62 -4.65 8.61
N TYR A 135 11.71 -4.84 7.30
CA TYR A 135 11.33 -3.83 6.31
C TYR A 135 9.86 -3.41 6.45
N GLN A 136 8.94 -4.36 6.61
CA GLN A 136 7.52 -4.06 6.78
C GLN A 136 7.23 -3.35 8.10
N ILE A 137 7.88 -3.75 9.20
CA ILE A 137 7.77 -3.05 10.48
C ILE A 137 8.26 -1.60 10.35
N ALA A 138 9.43 -1.40 9.71
CA ALA A 138 9.96 -0.06 9.45
C ALA A 138 9.01 0.78 8.59
N ASN A 139 8.39 0.18 7.57
CA ASN A 139 7.42 0.82 6.67
C ASN A 139 6.18 1.29 7.45
N PHE A 140 5.56 0.42 8.25
CA PHE A 140 4.39 0.78 9.04
C PHE A 140 4.72 1.82 10.12
N ALA A 141 5.85 1.66 10.82
CA ALA A 141 6.29 2.61 11.85
C ALA A 141 6.54 4.00 11.24
N ALA A 142 7.25 4.06 10.10
CA ALA A 142 7.50 5.30 9.38
C ALA A 142 6.21 5.94 8.88
N SER A 143 5.29 5.12 8.37
CA SER A 143 3.99 5.61 7.86
C SER A 143 3.16 6.22 8.99
N ALA A 144 3.02 5.54 10.12
CA ALA A 144 2.28 6.07 11.27
C ALA A 144 2.94 7.33 11.84
N SER A 145 4.27 7.32 12.02
CA SER A 145 5.02 8.46 12.54
C SER A 145 4.94 9.68 11.61
N GLY A 146 5.07 9.46 10.29
CA GLY A 146 4.94 10.51 9.30
C GLY A 146 3.56 11.18 9.32
N GLN A 147 2.50 10.39 9.42
CA GLN A 147 1.14 10.93 9.55
C GLN A 147 0.97 11.71 10.85
N LEU A 148 1.43 11.16 11.99
CA LEU A 148 1.33 11.82 13.31
C LEU A 148 2.15 13.11 13.39
N ALA A 149 3.21 13.25 12.61
CA ALA A 149 4.01 14.49 12.53
C ALA A 149 3.17 15.68 12.07
N LEU A 150 2.03 15.49 11.39
CA LEU A 150 1.13 16.58 11.03
C LEU A 150 0.48 17.25 12.25
N LYS A 151 0.31 16.53 13.38
CA LYS A 151 -0.35 17.07 14.58
C LYS A 151 0.31 18.35 15.11
N PRO A 152 1.63 18.41 15.38
CA PRO A 152 2.31 19.63 15.75
C PRO A 152 2.49 20.62 14.60
N LEU A 153 2.65 20.18 13.36
CA LEU A 153 2.94 21.02 12.20
C LEU A 153 1.69 21.75 11.67
N GLY A 154 0.53 21.10 11.76
CA GLY A 154 -0.72 21.59 11.18
C GLY A 154 -0.78 21.49 9.66
N ALA A 155 -2.00 21.49 9.11
CA ALA A 155 -2.22 21.36 7.67
C ALA A 155 -2.26 22.70 6.91
N GLY A 156 -2.42 23.83 7.63
CA GLY A 156 -2.66 25.15 7.02
C GLY A 156 -1.41 25.89 6.54
N GLY A 157 -0.20 25.45 6.92
CA GLY A 157 1.05 26.15 6.63
C GLY A 157 1.96 25.42 5.66
N PHE A 158 3.12 26.03 5.43
CA PHE A 158 4.21 25.46 4.63
C PHE A 158 5.00 24.36 5.39
N SER A 159 4.98 24.40 6.72
CA SER A 159 5.85 23.59 7.60
C SER A 159 5.74 22.09 7.38
N ALA A 160 4.53 21.54 7.18
CA ALA A 160 4.34 20.11 6.94
C ALA A 160 4.98 19.68 5.63
N PHE A 161 4.84 20.46 4.57
CA PHE A 161 5.49 20.20 3.28
C PHE A 161 7.01 20.33 3.36
N ALA A 162 7.52 21.32 4.08
CA ALA A 162 8.96 21.52 4.29
C ALA A 162 9.59 20.35 5.05
N VAL A 163 8.95 19.87 6.14
CA VAL A 163 9.42 18.71 6.89
C VAL A 163 9.37 17.44 6.04
N ALA A 164 8.30 17.24 5.27
CA ALA A 164 8.20 16.10 4.36
C ALA A 164 9.31 16.13 3.30
N ALA A 165 9.55 17.29 2.68
CA ALA A 165 10.62 17.48 1.70
C ALA A 165 12.01 17.25 2.32
N ALA A 166 12.24 17.71 3.56
CA ALA A 166 13.48 17.45 4.29
C ALA A 166 13.70 15.97 4.57
N LEU A 167 12.66 15.25 5.03
CA LEU A 167 12.72 13.80 5.23
C LEU A 167 13.06 13.06 3.93
N LEU A 168 12.41 13.44 2.82
CA LEU A 168 12.68 12.85 1.51
C LEU A 168 14.12 13.12 1.08
N ALA A 169 14.61 14.35 1.19
CA ALA A 169 15.98 14.73 0.83
C ALA A 169 17.02 13.97 1.67
N LEU A 170 16.81 13.88 2.99
CA LEU A 170 17.69 13.16 3.91
C LEU A 170 17.76 11.67 3.63
N ALA A 171 16.72 11.07 3.02
CA ALA A 171 16.73 9.66 2.64
C ALA A 171 17.83 9.30 1.62
N ILE A 172 18.39 10.30 0.90
CA ILE A 172 19.51 10.09 -0.03
C ILE A 172 20.80 9.75 0.72
N LEU A 173 21.04 10.36 1.89
CA LEU A 173 22.32 10.28 2.58
C LEU A 173 22.71 8.84 2.94
N PRO A 174 21.88 8.03 3.63
CA PRO A 174 22.27 6.67 3.96
C PRO A 174 22.45 5.80 2.71
N MET A 175 21.65 6.03 1.65
CA MET A 175 21.77 5.30 0.40
C MET A 175 23.07 5.64 -0.34
N ALA A 176 23.45 6.92 -0.39
CA ALA A 176 24.68 7.38 -1.04
C ALA A 176 25.97 6.92 -0.32
N MET A 177 25.88 6.75 1.01
CA MET A 177 27.00 6.26 1.83
C MET A 177 27.16 4.73 1.80
N THR A 178 26.28 4.01 1.10
CA THR A 178 26.36 2.56 0.99
C THR A 178 27.44 2.17 -0.03
N SER A 179 28.52 1.53 0.44
CA SER A 179 29.65 1.07 -0.38
C SER A 179 29.46 -0.33 -0.99
N VAL A 180 28.22 -0.78 -1.14
CA VAL A 180 27.88 -2.14 -1.56
C VAL A 180 27.60 -2.19 -3.05
N GLU A 181 28.02 -3.30 -3.68
CA GLU A 181 27.77 -3.59 -5.09
C GLU A 181 26.26 -3.51 -5.44
N PRO A 182 25.90 -2.78 -6.50
CA PRO A 182 24.50 -2.60 -6.87
C PRO A 182 23.82 -3.94 -7.20
N PRO A 183 22.54 -4.11 -6.84
CA PRO A 183 21.80 -5.32 -7.16
C PRO A 183 21.65 -5.53 -8.68
N ALA A 184 21.31 -6.77 -9.07
CA ALA A 184 21.02 -7.10 -10.47
C ALA A 184 19.87 -6.22 -11.00
N GLN A 185 19.95 -5.86 -12.27
CA GLN A 185 18.97 -4.96 -12.89
C GLN A 185 17.57 -5.60 -12.95
N PRO A 186 16.51 -4.84 -12.65
CA PRO A 186 15.16 -5.36 -12.66
C PRO A 186 14.72 -5.71 -14.09
N ARG A 187 14.06 -6.87 -14.23
CA ARG A 187 13.42 -7.26 -15.49
C ARG A 187 12.01 -6.73 -15.53
N SER A 188 11.64 -6.01 -16.58
CA SER A 188 10.25 -5.62 -16.81
C SER A 188 9.48 -6.82 -17.39
N VAL A 189 8.36 -7.14 -16.76
CA VAL A 189 7.47 -8.20 -17.23
C VAL A 189 6.14 -7.58 -17.63
N ARG A 190 5.67 -7.84 -18.84
CA ARG A 190 4.35 -7.39 -19.27
C ARG A 190 3.27 -8.26 -18.62
N PRO A 191 2.27 -7.66 -17.93
CA PRO A 191 1.22 -8.43 -17.29
C PRO A 191 0.35 -9.16 -18.31
N ARG A 192 0.07 -10.46 -18.05
CA ARG A 192 -0.82 -11.30 -18.86
C ARG A 192 -2.20 -11.34 -18.21
N LEU A 193 -2.95 -10.23 -18.26
CA LEU A 193 -4.17 -10.02 -17.48
C LEU A 193 -5.26 -11.05 -17.77
N ILE A 194 -5.56 -11.33 -19.06
CA ILE A 194 -6.62 -12.29 -19.44
C ILE A 194 -6.30 -13.69 -18.91
N TRP A 195 -5.03 -14.10 -19.03
CA TRP A 195 -4.57 -15.38 -18.49
C TRP A 195 -4.71 -15.41 -16.97
N LEU A 196 -4.32 -14.33 -16.28
CA LEU A 196 -4.37 -14.23 -14.82
C LEU A 196 -5.80 -14.31 -14.29
N VAL A 197 -6.75 -13.58 -14.91
CA VAL A 197 -8.17 -13.60 -14.52
C VAL A 197 -8.77 -15.01 -14.70
N ARG A 198 -8.38 -15.74 -15.73
CA ARG A 198 -8.83 -17.13 -15.94
C ARG A 198 -8.19 -18.10 -14.95
N LYS A 199 -6.92 -17.89 -14.59
CA LYS A 199 -6.17 -18.75 -13.67
C LYS A 199 -6.56 -18.56 -12.20
N ALA A 200 -6.69 -17.33 -11.76
CA ALA A 200 -6.90 -16.97 -10.35
C ALA A 200 -8.00 -15.89 -10.18
N PRO A 201 -9.26 -16.18 -10.57
CA PRO A 201 -10.33 -15.17 -10.58
C PRO A 201 -10.59 -14.59 -9.19
N ILE A 202 -10.68 -15.42 -8.14
CA ILE A 202 -10.91 -14.96 -6.76
C ILE A 202 -9.81 -14.00 -6.30
N SER A 203 -8.54 -14.32 -6.58
CA SER A 203 -7.42 -13.44 -6.25
C SER A 203 -7.47 -12.11 -7.00
N CYS A 204 -7.87 -12.12 -8.28
CA CYS A 204 -8.03 -10.89 -9.07
C CYS A 204 -9.10 -9.98 -8.48
N PHE A 205 -10.27 -10.54 -8.13
CA PHE A 205 -11.34 -9.77 -7.49
C PHE A 205 -10.97 -9.29 -6.09
N ALA A 206 -10.29 -10.12 -5.29
CA ALA A 206 -9.82 -9.74 -3.96
C ALA A 206 -8.79 -8.60 -4.01
N VAL A 207 -7.87 -8.64 -4.97
CA VAL A 207 -6.88 -7.57 -5.17
C VAL A 207 -7.53 -6.29 -5.70
N LEU A 208 -8.52 -6.41 -6.59
CA LEU A 208 -9.30 -5.26 -7.04
C LEU A 208 -10.02 -4.59 -5.87
N ALA A 209 -10.63 -5.38 -4.99
CA ALA A 209 -11.27 -4.89 -3.77
C ALA A 209 -10.27 -4.22 -2.81
N ALA A 210 -9.11 -4.86 -2.57
CA ALA A 210 -8.06 -4.28 -1.76
C ALA A 210 -7.56 -2.94 -2.33
N GLY A 211 -7.39 -2.85 -3.65
CA GLY A 211 -7.01 -1.61 -4.32
C GLY A 211 -8.06 -0.51 -4.16
N ALA A 212 -9.34 -0.85 -4.32
CA ALA A 212 -10.44 0.09 -4.15
C ALA A 212 -10.51 0.62 -2.70
N ALA A 213 -10.52 -0.28 -1.71
CA ALA A 213 -10.62 0.09 -0.30
C ALA A 213 -9.39 0.89 0.16
N ASN A 214 -8.18 0.39 -0.09
CA ASN A 214 -6.95 1.05 0.34
C ASN A 214 -6.72 2.37 -0.38
N GLY A 215 -7.04 2.45 -1.69
CA GLY A 215 -6.92 3.67 -2.47
C GLY A 215 -7.82 4.79 -1.96
N ALA A 216 -9.09 4.48 -1.69
CA ALA A 216 -10.04 5.43 -1.14
C ALA A 216 -9.65 5.87 0.29
N LEU A 217 -9.27 4.93 1.16
CA LEU A 217 -8.80 5.23 2.52
C LEU A 217 -7.54 6.09 2.56
N PHE A 218 -6.56 5.79 1.72
CA PHE A 218 -5.33 6.56 1.61
C PHE A 218 -5.59 8.01 1.19
N ALA A 219 -6.50 8.21 0.22
CA ALA A 219 -6.79 9.52 -0.32
C ALA A 219 -7.74 10.36 0.57
N LEU A 220 -8.78 9.74 1.11
CA LEU A 220 -9.92 10.43 1.72
C LEU A 220 -10.10 10.15 3.22
N GLY A 221 -9.34 9.22 3.80
CA GLY A 221 -9.40 8.94 5.24
C GLY A 221 -9.22 10.18 6.12
N PRO A 222 -8.25 11.08 5.85
CA PRO A 222 -8.12 12.33 6.58
C PRO A 222 -9.33 13.26 6.42
N VAL A 223 -9.91 13.32 5.21
CA VAL A 223 -11.08 14.16 4.91
C VAL A 223 -12.33 13.61 5.60
N PHE A 224 -12.50 12.28 5.61
CA PHE A 224 -13.56 11.64 6.39
C PHE A 224 -13.47 12.02 7.87
N ALA A 225 -12.29 11.94 8.48
CA ALA A 225 -12.10 12.27 9.89
C ALA A 225 -12.52 13.72 10.21
N VAL A 226 -12.18 14.66 9.32
CA VAL A 226 -12.63 16.06 9.46
C VAL A 226 -14.13 16.17 9.19
N GLY A 227 -14.67 15.47 8.22
CA GLY A 227 -16.10 15.47 7.89
C GLY A 227 -17.02 14.97 9.01
N VAL A 228 -16.50 14.08 9.90
CA VAL A 228 -17.23 13.66 11.12
C VAL A 228 -16.91 14.51 12.34
N GLY A 229 -16.27 15.67 12.16
CA GLY A 229 -16.04 16.67 13.20
C GLY A 229 -14.69 16.61 13.91
N MET A 230 -13.72 15.79 13.48
CA MET A 230 -12.37 15.87 14.03
C MET A 230 -11.69 17.17 13.60
N ALA A 231 -10.96 17.80 14.53
CA ALA A 231 -10.09 18.91 14.15
C ALA A 231 -9.03 18.44 13.13
N PRO A 232 -8.68 19.24 12.09
CA PRO A 232 -7.70 18.86 11.06
C PRO A 232 -6.36 18.38 11.62
N ARG A 233 -5.91 18.97 12.76
CA ARG A 233 -4.69 18.53 13.47
C ARG A 233 -4.81 17.15 14.12
N SER A 234 -6.02 16.67 14.37
CA SER A 234 -6.28 15.37 15.01
C SER A 234 -6.63 14.28 14.02
N ALA A 235 -7.00 14.61 12.77
CA ALA A 235 -7.28 13.64 11.72
C ALA A 235 -6.18 12.58 11.53
N PRO A 236 -4.87 12.90 11.67
CA PRO A 236 -3.81 11.90 11.61
C PRO A 236 -3.91 10.80 12.66
N LEU A 237 -4.54 11.02 13.81
CA LEU A 237 -4.75 9.98 14.82
C LEU A 237 -5.62 8.84 14.26
N PHE A 238 -6.67 9.19 13.52
CA PHE A 238 -7.54 8.22 12.87
C PHE A 238 -6.80 7.43 11.79
N THR A 239 -6.13 8.12 10.86
CA THR A 239 -5.43 7.43 9.77
C THR A 239 -4.23 6.62 10.25
N SER A 240 -3.50 7.09 11.26
CA SER A 240 -2.43 6.34 11.90
C SER A 240 -2.94 5.11 12.65
N SER A 241 -4.14 5.16 13.25
CA SER A 241 -4.75 3.97 13.89
C SER A 241 -5.00 2.86 12.87
N ILE A 242 -5.44 3.20 11.65
CA ILE A 242 -5.58 2.25 10.53
C ILE A 242 -4.23 1.61 10.19
N VAL A 243 -3.17 2.42 10.07
CA VAL A 243 -1.81 1.91 9.78
C VAL A 243 -1.30 1.00 10.88
N LEU A 244 -1.52 1.35 12.16
CA LEU A 244 -1.12 0.51 13.28
C LEU A 244 -1.91 -0.79 13.34
N GLY A 245 -3.21 -0.76 13.06
CA GLY A 245 -4.04 -1.95 12.91
C GLY A 245 -3.48 -2.86 11.81
N SER A 246 -3.12 -2.29 10.66
CA SER A 246 -2.52 -3.02 9.54
C SER A 246 -1.20 -3.70 9.93
N ALA A 247 -0.35 -2.99 10.66
CA ALA A 247 0.93 -3.53 11.13
C ALA A 247 0.74 -4.76 12.02
N LEU A 248 -0.27 -4.74 12.89
CA LEU A 248 -0.57 -5.86 13.80
C LEU A 248 -1.40 -6.97 13.15
N GLY A 249 -2.16 -6.67 12.09
CA GLY A 249 -3.04 -7.65 11.42
C GLY A 249 -2.32 -8.51 10.38
N VAL A 250 -1.44 -7.92 9.59
CA VAL A 250 -0.85 -8.59 8.41
C VAL A 250 -0.13 -9.90 8.76
N PHE A 251 0.70 -9.92 9.80
CA PHE A 251 1.49 -11.10 10.15
C PHE A 251 0.65 -12.25 10.75
N PRO A 252 -0.21 -12.03 11.78
CA PRO A 252 -1.04 -13.09 12.32
C PRO A 252 -2.03 -13.66 11.29
N ILE A 253 -2.67 -12.81 10.49
CA ILE A 253 -3.62 -13.24 9.47
C ILE A 253 -2.91 -14.07 8.39
N ALA A 254 -1.71 -13.66 7.94
CA ALA A 254 -0.90 -14.45 7.03
C ALA A 254 -0.56 -15.83 7.62
N ALA A 255 -0.11 -15.88 8.89
CA ALA A 255 0.23 -17.13 9.58
C ALA A 255 -0.99 -18.07 9.74
N ILE A 256 -2.18 -17.52 9.99
CA ILE A 256 -3.43 -18.30 10.03
C ILE A 256 -3.74 -18.86 8.64
N SER A 257 -3.56 -18.05 7.59
CA SER A 257 -3.85 -18.45 6.21
C SER A 257 -2.92 -19.55 5.68
N ASP A 258 -1.76 -19.74 6.30
CA ASP A 258 -0.86 -20.85 5.96
C ASP A 258 -1.32 -22.20 6.53
N ARG A 259 -2.23 -22.18 7.51
CA ARG A 259 -2.73 -23.36 8.21
C ARG A 259 -4.18 -23.73 7.84
N VAL A 260 -4.93 -22.77 7.31
CA VAL A 260 -6.36 -22.88 6.98
C VAL A 260 -6.55 -22.57 5.50
N ASP A 261 -7.67 -23.01 4.90
CA ASP A 261 -7.97 -22.62 3.51
C ASP A 261 -8.00 -21.09 3.37
N ARG A 262 -7.15 -20.57 2.48
CA ARG A 262 -6.98 -19.12 2.29
C ARG A 262 -8.28 -18.41 1.92
N ARG A 263 -9.20 -19.09 1.23
CA ARG A 263 -10.51 -18.53 0.86
C ARG A 263 -11.38 -18.30 2.07
N LEU A 264 -11.34 -19.23 3.04
CA LEU A 264 -12.04 -19.06 4.31
C LEU A 264 -11.49 -17.87 5.10
N VAL A 265 -10.17 -17.72 5.13
CA VAL A 265 -9.51 -16.57 5.79
C VAL A 265 -9.87 -15.26 5.06
N ILE A 266 -9.86 -15.23 3.72
CA ILE A 266 -10.30 -14.08 2.93
C ILE A 266 -11.75 -13.73 3.28
N ALA A 267 -12.67 -14.70 3.29
CA ALA A 267 -14.05 -14.44 3.63
C ALA A 267 -14.22 -13.91 5.06
N ALA A 268 -13.55 -14.52 6.03
CA ALA A 268 -13.62 -14.10 7.43
C ALA A 268 -13.09 -12.67 7.64
N VAL A 269 -11.94 -12.35 7.03
CA VAL A 269 -11.30 -11.03 7.13
C VAL A 269 -12.15 -9.96 6.46
N THR A 270 -12.72 -10.24 5.29
CA THR A 270 -13.57 -9.27 4.57
C THR A 270 -14.92 -9.08 5.24
N ILE A 271 -15.52 -10.10 5.84
CA ILE A 271 -16.75 -9.96 6.66
C ILE A 271 -16.47 -9.12 7.91
N ALA A 272 -15.38 -9.42 8.62
CA ALA A 272 -14.98 -8.65 9.81
C ALA A 272 -14.66 -7.18 9.44
N GLY A 273 -13.95 -6.96 8.34
CA GLY A 273 -13.66 -5.62 7.80
C GLY A 273 -14.95 -4.86 7.46
N ALA A 274 -15.86 -5.47 6.72
CA ALA A 274 -17.13 -4.87 6.36
C ALA A 274 -17.98 -4.52 7.60
N ALA A 275 -17.99 -5.38 8.62
CA ALA A 275 -18.69 -5.09 9.88
C ALA A 275 -18.11 -3.87 10.59
N CYS A 276 -16.78 -3.73 10.65
CA CYS A 276 -16.10 -2.57 11.22
C CYS A 276 -16.37 -1.30 10.38
N GLU A 277 -16.41 -1.40 9.07
CA GLU A 277 -16.69 -0.28 8.15
C GLU A 277 -18.16 0.18 8.25
N VAL A 278 -19.11 -0.75 8.36
CA VAL A 278 -20.51 -0.41 8.65
C VAL A 278 -20.63 0.25 10.03
N ALA A 279 -19.91 -0.23 11.04
CA ALA A 279 -19.87 0.42 12.35
C ALA A 279 -19.29 1.84 12.25
N LEU A 280 -18.18 2.04 11.51
CA LEU A 280 -17.61 3.39 11.26
C LEU A 280 -18.58 4.31 10.54
N SER A 281 -19.38 3.81 9.60
CA SER A 281 -20.37 4.61 8.90
C SER A 281 -21.50 5.12 9.80
N ARG A 282 -21.65 4.57 10.99
CA ARG A 282 -22.65 4.99 12.01
C ARG A 282 -22.06 5.95 13.06
N VAL A 283 -20.75 6.17 13.03
CA VAL A 283 -20.09 7.11 13.96
C VAL A 283 -20.34 8.54 13.49
N GLY A 284 -21.13 9.28 14.25
CA GLY A 284 -21.51 10.67 13.93
C GLY A 284 -20.66 11.73 14.64
N ALA A 285 -19.71 11.36 15.50
CA ALA A 285 -18.92 12.30 16.29
C ALA A 285 -17.49 11.76 16.54
N PRO A 286 -16.50 12.66 16.71
CA PRO A 286 -15.13 12.26 17.04
C PRO A 286 -15.06 11.69 18.47
N GLY A 287 -14.27 10.64 18.65
CA GLY A 287 -14.07 9.99 19.95
C GLY A 287 -13.22 8.73 19.87
N ALA A 288 -13.05 8.04 20.99
CA ALA A 288 -12.27 6.81 21.07
C ALA A 288 -12.80 5.72 20.12
N GLY A 289 -14.13 5.64 19.95
CA GLY A 289 -14.77 4.67 19.05
C GLY A 289 -14.29 4.82 17.61
N LEU A 290 -14.11 6.05 17.11
CA LEU A 290 -13.57 6.31 15.78
C LEU A 290 -12.15 5.74 15.59
N ILE A 291 -11.29 5.94 16.59
CA ILE A 291 -9.89 5.47 16.58
C ILE A 291 -9.83 3.94 16.67
N ILE A 292 -10.64 3.34 17.56
CA ILE A 292 -10.69 1.88 17.74
C ILE A 292 -11.21 1.20 16.47
N LEU A 293 -12.30 1.70 15.89
CA LEU A 293 -12.85 1.14 14.66
C LEU A 293 -11.89 1.34 13.48
N GLY A 294 -11.20 2.49 13.40
CA GLY A 294 -10.14 2.71 12.41
C GLY A 294 -9.02 1.68 12.54
N PHE A 295 -8.58 1.39 13.76
CA PHE A 295 -7.59 0.35 14.03
C PHE A 295 -8.08 -1.04 13.57
N LEU A 296 -9.33 -1.40 13.86
CA LEU A 296 -9.92 -2.69 13.47
C LEU A 296 -10.08 -2.81 11.94
N VAL A 297 -10.46 -1.73 11.26
CA VAL A 297 -10.46 -1.70 9.77
C VAL A 297 -9.06 -1.94 9.24
N GLY A 298 -8.06 -1.27 9.77
CA GLY A 298 -6.67 -1.48 9.36
C GLY A 298 -6.23 -2.93 9.55
N LEU A 299 -6.54 -3.53 10.70
CA LEU A 299 -6.19 -4.90 11.05
C LEU A 299 -6.73 -5.92 10.02
N THR A 300 -7.88 -5.67 9.43
CA THR A 300 -8.53 -6.56 8.46
C THR A 300 -8.18 -6.21 7.01
N THR A 301 -8.34 -4.97 6.59
CA THR A 301 -8.37 -4.56 5.18
C THR A 301 -7.03 -4.75 4.47
N TYR A 302 -5.92 -4.37 5.11
CA TYR A 302 -4.60 -4.42 4.46
C TYR A 302 -4.04 -5.82 4.25
N SER A 303 -4.53 -6.80 5.00
CA SER A 303 -4.15 -8.21 4.84
C SER A 303 -4.68 -8.83 3.55
N LEU A 304 -5.76 -8.26 2.96
CA LEU A 304 -6.46 -8.82 1.80
C LEU A 304 -5.57 -8.96 0.57
N TYR A 305 -4.72 -7.95 0.28
CA TYR A 305 -3.78 -8.02 -0.84
C TYR A 305 -2.81 -9.21 -0.69
N THR A 306 -2.20 -9.35 0.47
CA THR A 306 -1.24 -10.43 0.76
C THR A 306 -1.90 -11.81 0.65
N LEU A 307 -3.10 -11.97 1.21
CA LEU A 307 -3.88 -13.21 1.12
C LEU A 307 -4.21 -13.57 -0.33
N ALA A 308 -4.63 -12.59 -1.12
CA ALA A 308 -5.00 -12.78 -2.52
C ALA A 308 -3.79 -13.17 -3.39
N VAL A 309 -2.63 -12.54 -3.16
CA VAL A 309 -1.37 -12.90 -3.85
C VAL A 309 -0.95 -14.32 -3.46
N SER A 310 -1.00 -14.66 -2.18
CA SER A 310 -0.68 -16.01 -1.69
C SER A 310 -1.61 -17.06 -2.31
N LEU A 311 -2.93 -16.79 -2.35
CA LEU A 311 -3.91 -17.70 -2.98
C LEU A 311 -3.63 -17.92 -4.48
N ALA A 312 -3.21 -16.88 -5.22
CA ALA A 312 -2.86 -17.00 -6.63
C ALA A 312 -1.58 -17.83 -6.86
N ASN A 313 -0.68 -17.82 -5.89
CA ASN A 313 0.61 -18.51 -5.98
C ASN A 313 0.54 -19.98 -5.56
N ASP A 314 -0.45 -20.40 -4.76
CA ASP A 314 -0.54 -21.76 -4.20
C ASP A 314 -0.49 -22.87 -5.26
N ASP A 315 -1.16 -22.68 -6.40
CA ASP A 315 -1.22 -23.66 -7.51
C ASP A 315 -0.40 -23.21 -8.73
N SER A 316 0.68 -22.44 -8.55
CA SER A 316 1.39 -21.80 -9.64
C SER A 316 2.84 -22.30 -9.77
N ALA A 317 3.29 -22.49 -11.01
CA ALA A 317 4.67 -22.85 -11.28
C ALA A 317 5.62 -21.67 -10.98
N PRO A 318 6.88 -21.92 -10.58
CA PRO A 318 7.83 -20.85 -10.23
C PRO A 318 8.03 -19.78 -11.33
N HIS A 319 7.93 -20.16 -12.60
CA HIS A 319 8.07 -19.22 -13.73
C HIS A 319 6.84 -18.32 -13.93
N ASP A 320 5.67 -18.68 -13.35
CA ASP A 320 4.44 -17.90 -13.42
C ASP A 320 4.38 -16.80 -12.35
N LEU A 321 5.10 -16.95 -11.23
CA LEU A 321 5.00 -16.06 -10.06
C LEU A 321 5.23 -14.59 -10.40
N ILE A 322 6.15 -14.29 -11.30
CA ILE A 322 6.46 -12.92 -11.71
C ILE A 322 5.31 -12.30 -12.53
N PHE A 323 4.63 -13.09 -13.38
CA PHE A 323 3.47 -12.64 -14.15
C PHE A 323 2.25 -12.43 -13.24
N ILE A 324 2.08 -13.30 -12.23
CA ILE A 324 1.00 -13.20 -11.23
C ILE A 324 1.18 -11.94 -10.41
N SER A 325 2.34 -11.73 -9.80
CA SER A 325 2.61 -10.56 -8.95
C SER A 325 2.46 -9.25 -9.72
N GLY A 326 3.03 -9.16 -10.93
CA GLY A 326 2.90 -7.97 -11.78
C GLY A 326 1.46 -7.71 -12.24
N GLY A 327 0.73 -8.78 -12.60
CA GLY A 327 -0.67 -8.67 -13.01
C GLY A 327 -1.61 -8.27 -11.86
N LEU A 328 -1.44 -8.84 -10.69
CA LEU A 328 -2.22 -8.49 -9.50
C LEU A 328 -1.93 -7.05 -9.05
N LEU A 329 -0.67 -6.61 -9.06
CA LEU A 329 -0.33 -5.22 -8.76
C LEU A 329 -0.97 -4.25 -9.76
N PHE A 330 -1.01 -4.61 -11.05
CA PHE A 330 -1.70 -3.81 -12.06
C PHE A 330 -3.19 -3.67 -11.74
N ILE A 331 -3.89 -4.78 -11.44
CA ILE A 331 -5.31 -4.79 -11.07
C ILE A 331 -5.56 -3.93 -9.81
N TYR A 332 -4.69 -4.05 -8.80
CA TYR A 332 -4.73 -3.22 -7.59
C TYR A 332 -4.67 -1.72 -7.94
N CYS A 333 -3.69 -1.32 -8.76
CA CYS A 333 -3.53 0.08 -9.15
C CYS A 333 -4.73 0.61 -9.93
N VAL A 334 -5.31 -0.18 -10.85
CA VAL A 334 -6.52 0.24 -11.60
C VAL A 334 -7.67 0.55 -10.65
N ALA A 335 -7.92 -0.31 -9.66
CA ALA A 335 -8.96 -0.06 -8.68
C ALA A 335 -8.62 1.14 -7.76
N ALA A 336 -7.37 1.26 -7.32
CA ALA A 336 -6.91 2.38 -6.51
C ALA A 336 -6.92 3.73 -7.24
N ILE A 337 -6.88 3.72 -8.57
CA ILE A 337 -7.08 4.93 -9.41
C ILE A 337 -8.56 5.34 -9.40
N ALA A 338 -9.48 4.40 -9.58
CA ALA A 338 -10.90 4.72 -9.73
C ALA A 338 -11.57 5.07 -8.38
N ALA A 339 -11.24 4.34 -7.32
CA ALA A 339 -11.96 4.39 -6.05
C ALA A 339 -11.95 5.75 -5.35
N PRO A 340 -10.85 6.53 -5.27
CA PRO A 340 -10.86 7.83 -4.59
C PRO A 340 -11.78 8.84 -5.28
N ALA A 341 -11.80 8.86 -6.63
CA ALA A 341 -12.68 9.75 -7.38
C ALA A 341 -14.17 9.40 -7.15
N ILE A 342 -14.51 8.10 -7.19
CA ILE A 342 -15.88 7.63 -6.91
C ILE A 342 -16.26 7.98 -5.46
N ALA A 343 -15.39 7.66 -4.50
CA ALA A 343 -15.65 7.91 -3.09
C ALA A 343 -15.84 9.41 -2.79
N SER A 344 -15.08 10.30 -3.44
CA SER A 344 -15.22 11.74 -3.23
C SER A 344 -16.56 12.28 -3.69
N VAL A 345 -17.10 11.77 -4.81
CA VAL A 345 -18.45 12.12 -5.29
C VAL A 345 -19.50 11.60 -4.33
N LEU A 346 -19.40 10.34 -3.89
CA LEU A 346 -20.33 9.77 -2.93
C LEU A 346 -20.31 10.51 -1.58
N MET A 347 -19.14 10.88 -1.09
CA MET A 347 -18.99 11.65 0.13
C MET A 347 -19.62 13.04 0.03
N LYS A 348 -19.48 13.69 -1.13
CA LYS A 348 -20.11 15.00 -1.39
C LYS A 348 -21.64 14.91 -1.38
N ASP A 349 -22.20 13.92 -2.06
CA ASP A 349 -23.66 13.83 -2.32
C ASP A 349 -24.42 13.19 -1.12
N PHE A 350 -23.78 12.25 -0.41
CA PHE A 350 -24.41 11.43 0.63
C PHE A 350 -23.74 11.51 2.01
N GLY A 351 -22.70 12.35 2.13
CA GLY A 351 -21.97 12.55 3.39
C GLY A 351 -20.73 11.68 3.56
N PRO A 352 -19.83 12.04 4.50
CA PRO A 352 -18.51 11.42 4.66
C PRO A 352 -18.57 9.91 4.96
N GLN A 353 -19.64 9.43 5.58
CA GLN A 353 -19.84 8.03 5.98
C GLN A 353 -19.85 7.08 4.78
N THR A 354 -20.16 7.56 3.58
CA THR A 354 -20.22 6.76 2.35
C THR A 354 -18.88 6.19 1.93
N LEU A 355 -17.76 6.78 2.38
CA LEU A 355 -16.43 6.20 2.20
C LEU A 355 -16.37 4.75 2.74
N PHE A 356 -16.88 4.53 3.96
CA PHE A 356 -16.86 3.22 4.58
C PHE A 356 -17.97 2.30 4.10
N LEU A 357 -19.13 2.85 3.72
CA LEU A 357 -20.19 2.04 3.09
C LEU A 357 -19.76 1.49 1.73
N GLN A 358 -19.07 2.29 0.92
CA GLN A 358 -18.47 1.82 -0.34
C GLN A 358 -17.50 0.67 -0.10
N ASN A 359 -16.58 0.81 0.88
CA ASN A 359 -15.60 -0.21 1.21
C ASN A 359 -16.29 -1.48 1.75
N ALA A 360 -17.26 -1.35 2.64
CA ALA A 360 -18.03 -2.48 3.17
C ALA A 360 -18.74 -3.26 2.05
N TYR A 361 -19.34 -2.57 1.08
CA TYR A 361 -19.95 -3.19 -0.09
C TYR A 361 -18.93 -4.01 -0.89
N VAL A 362 -17.76 -3.44 -1.15
CA VAL A 362 -16.68 -4.10 -1.87
C VAL A 362 -16.19 -5.34 -1.09
N HIS A 363 -16.00 -5.24 0.22
CA HIS A 363 -15.57 -6.36 1.06
C HIS A 363 -16.62 -7.48 1.14
N LEU A 364 -17.90 -7.15 1.25
CA LEU A 364 -18.99 -8.15 1.24
C LEU A 364 -19.09 -8.87 -0.11
N THR A 365 -18.85 -8.16 -1.21
CA THR A 365 -18.81 -8.78 -2.54
C THR A 365 -17.69 -9.83 -2.61
N ILE A 366 -16.51 -9.54 -2.06
CA ILE A 366 -15.41 -10.52 -2.02
C ILE A 366 -15.70 -11.66 -1.05
N ALA A 367 -16.31 -11.39 0.09
CA ALA A 367 -16.71 -12.45 1.02
C ALA A 367 -17.63 -13.47 0.33
N THR A 368 -18.64 -12.99 -0.41
CA THR A 368 -19.56 -13.86 -1.16
C THR A 368 -18.85 -14.67 -2.25
N LEU A 369 -17.93 -14.05 -3.01
CA LEU A 369 -17.15 -14.75 -4.04
C LEU A 369 -16.18 -15.80 -3.43
N ALA A 370 -15.55 -15.49 -2.31
CA ALA A 370 -14.66 -16.41 -1.61
C ALA A 370 -15.43 -17.62 -1.06
N LEU A 371 -16.58 -17.38 -0.43
CA LEU A 371 -17.46 -18.45 0.06
C LEU A 371 -18.04 -19.29 -1.07
N TRP A 372 -18.48 -18.66 -2.17
CA TRP A 372 -18.91 -19.38 -3.37
C TRP A 372 -17.80 -20.25 -3.94
N GLY A 373 -16.57 -19.74 -3.99
CA GLY A 373 -15.41 -20.50 -4.43
C GLY A 373 -15.04 -21.67 -3.53
N LEU A 374 -15.40 -21.65 -2.23
CA LEU A 374 -15.30 -22.79 -1.32
C LEU A 374 -16.33 -23.86 -1.63
N LEU A 375 -17.58 -23.45 -1.90
CA LEU A 375 -18.69 -24.35 -2.18
C LEU A 375 -18.60 -25.00 -3.57
N ALA A 376 -18.09 -24.26 -4.57
CA ALA A 376 -18.01 -24.69 -5.96
C ALA A 376 -16.88 -25.70 -6.27
N ARG A 377 -15.92 -25.88 -5.37
CA ARG A 377 -14.84 -26.88 -5.52
C ARG A 377 -14.89 -27.89 -4.41
N PRO A 378 -15.09 -29.20 -4.73
CA PRO A 378 -14.87 -30.27 -3.76
C PRO A 378 -13.43 -30.19 -3.23
N ARG A 379 -13.26 -30.40 -1.92
CA ARG A 379 -11.94 -30.45 -1.26
C ARG A 379 -10.93 -31.22 -2.08
N ALA A 380 -10.06 -30.55 -2.79
CA ALA A 380 -8.96 -31.14 -3.52
C ALA A 380 -7.67 -31.03 -2.72
N ARG A 381 -7.30 -32.20 -2.20
CA ARG A 381 -5.93 -32.73 -2.10
C ARG A 381 -5.00 -32.16 -1.02
N THR A 382 -4.77 -33.04 -0.05
CA THR A 382 -3.53 -33.22 0.72
C THR A 382 -2.28 -32.86 -0.10
N ARG A 383 -1.42 -32.11 0.54
CA ARG A 383 -0.13 -31.57 0.03
C ARG A 383 0.74 -32.65 -0.62
N PRO A 384 1.57 -32.27 -1.63
CA PRO A 384 2.47 -33.19 -2.35
C PRO A 384 3.64 -33.77 -1.54
N ALA A 385 3.80 -33.46 -0.25
CA ALA A 385 4.90 -33.97 0.57
C ALA A 385 4.93 -35.50 0.70
N GLU A 386 3.78 -36.16 0.67
CA GLU A 386 3.72 -37.64 0.76
C GLU A 386 4.07 -38.37 -0.54
N ARG A 387 4.15 -37.69 -1.69
CA ARG A 387 4.49 -38.38 -2.96
C ARG A 387 6.00 -38.55 -3.19
N LEU A 388 6.85 -37.86 -2.47
CA LEU A 388 8.29 -38.07 -2.58
C LEU A 388 8.75 -39.27 -1.76
N GLU A 389 8.16 -39.50 -0.59
CA GLU A 389 8.50 -40.67 0.24
C GLU A 389 7.99 -41.99 -0.34
N SER A 390 6.85 -42.01 -1.05
CA SER A 390 6.32 -43.24 -1.67
C SER A 390 7.09 -43.65 -2.92
N ARG A 391 7.84 -42.75 -3.60
CA ARG A 391 8.70 -43.08 -4.75
C ARG A 391 10.05 -43.69 -4.34
N ASP A 392 10.58 -43.28 -3.18
CA ASP A 392 11.84 -43.83 -2.67
C ASP A 392 11.65 -45.22 -2.05
N HIS A 393 10.43 -45.58 -1.61
CA HIS A 393 10.11 -46.92 -1.13
C HIS A 393 9.77 -47.90 -2.25
N ALA A 394 9.44 -47.44 -3.44
CA ALA A 394 9.14 -48.30 -4.59
C ALA A 394 10.38 -48.62 -5.44
N MET A 395 11.54 -48.03 -5.15
CA MET A 395 12.82 -48.28 -5.81
C MET A 395 13.85 -48.97 -4.91
N ARG A 396 13.46 -49.52 -3.78
CA ARG A 396 14.22 -50.46 -2.96
C ARG A 396 13.50 -51.83 -2.96
#